data_d8b478af0bb27eece994feea5f8e13c7
#
_entry.id   d8b478af0bb27eece994feea5f8e13c7
#
_cell.length_a   1.000
_cell.length_b   1.000
_cell.length_c   1.000
_cell.angle_alpha   90.00
_cell.angle_beta   90.00
_cell.angle_gamma   90.00
#
_symmetry.space_group_name_H-M   'P 1'
#
loop_
_entity.id
_entity.type
_entity.pdbx_description
1 polymer ?
#
loop_
_entity_poly.entity_id
_entity_poly.type
_entity_poly.pdbx_seq_one_letter_code
_entity_poly.pdbx_strand_id
1 'polypeptide(L)'
;MLPTPRPHDLLWGLRPEQLPEEAPAWARAALGGHVPVVVRRAPAAAGWVAVGIRGAAREQRHATWMRLSEISRLVSPEAIARAGRWRQHGQPQWPALRALNQLAPRLDALGLAWGVTGSLGFELASGIAAAHADSDLDLSLGAPDQLSRAEARALCVLLDEAPGRIDLQLETPHGAVALREWAGESPRVLLKTQNGPLLVRDPWHLQQVAA
;
A
#
# COMPACT_ATOMS: atom_id res chain seq x y z
N MET A 1 -19.60 -12.49 -1.20
CA MET A 1 -18.59 -12.52 -0.11
C MET A 1 -17.47 -11.56 -0.50
N LEU A 2 -17.02 -10.67 0.39
CA LEU A 2 -15.87 -9.81 0.13
C LEU A 2 -14.58 -10.66 0.13
N PRO A 3 -13.57 -10.30 -0.68
CA PRO A 3 -12.28 -10.98 -0.65
C PRO A 3 -11.59 -10.77 0.71
N THR A 4 -10.65 -11.64 1.05
CA THR A 4 -9.81 -11.49 2.25
C THR A 4 -8.99 -10.20 2.13
N PRO A 5 -9.06 -9.28 3.11
CA PRO A 5 -8.29 -8.05 3.09
C PRO A 5 -6.78 -8.32 3.07
N ARG A 6 -6.07 -7.56 2.23
CA ARG A 6 -4.60 -7.60 2.10
C ARG A 6 -4.00 -6.26 2.50
N PRO A 7 -2.72 -6.20 2.87
CA PRO A 7 -2.04 -4.93 3.13
C PRO A 7 -2.29 -3.90 2.03
N HIS A 8 -2.48 -2.65 2.43
CA HIS A 8 -2.82 -1.50 1.59
C HIS A 8 -4.28 -1.45 1.08
N ASP A 9 -5.11 -2.48 1.24
CA ASP A 9 -6.53 -2.36 0.97
C ASP A 9 -7.15 -1.27 1.84
N LEU A 10 -8.12 -0.57 1.28
CA LEU A 10 -8.93 0.42 2.00
C LEU A 10 -10.27 -0.20 2.38
N LEU A 11 -10.60 -0.12 3.67
CA LEU A 11 -11.82 -0.70 4.23
C LEU A 11 -12.72 0.38 4.80
N TRP A 12 -14.02 0.28 4.54
CA TRP A 12 -15.06 1.10 5.15
C TRP A 12 -15.88 0.23 6.12
N GLY A 13 -16.40 0.85 7.17
CA GLY A 13 -17.30 0.22 8.13
C GLY A 13 -16.85 0.34 9.58
N LEU A 14 -15.58 0.71 9.85
CA LEU A 14 -15.14 0.99 11.21
C LEU A 14 -15.79 2.29 11.73
N ARG A 15 -16.35 2.24 12.93
CA ARG A 15 -17.05 3.37 13.57
C ARG A 15 -16.30 3.88 14.80
N PRO A 16 -16.43 5.16 15.17
CA PRO A 16 -15.77 5.76 16.34
C PRO A 16 -16.00 5.00 17.65
N GLU A 17 -17.21 4.44 17.84
CA GLU A 17 -17.61 3.73 19.07
C GLU A 17 -16.90 2.39 19.25
N GLN A 18 -16.30 1.87 18.19
CA GLN A 18 -15.58 0.59 18.18
C GLN A 18 -14.11 0.74 18.54
N LEU A 19 -13.63 1.98 18.66
CA LEU A 19 -12.26 2.23 19.07
C LEU A 19 -12.10 2.05 20.58
N PRO A 20 -10.93 1.51 21.00
CA PRO A 20 -10.57 1.44 22.42
C PRO A 20 -10.67 2.82 23.09
N GLU A 21 -10.94 2.86 24.40
CA GLU A 21 -11.12 4.10 25.14
C GLU A 21 -9.90 5.02 25.05
N GLU A 22 -8.71 4.44 24.98
CA GLU A 22 -7.41 5.13 24.88
C GLU A 22 -7.11 5.69 23.47
N ALA A 23 -7.96 5.40 22.48
CA ALA A 23 -7.75 5.91 21.13
C ALA A 23 -7.76 7.44 21.11
N PRO A 24 -6.85 8.07 20.39
CA PRO A 24 -6.77 9.53 20.32
C PRO A 24 -8.08 10.15 19.81
N ALA A 25 -8.46 11.29 20.38
CA ALA A 25 -9.69 11.99 19.99
C ALA A 25 -9.76 12.30 18.48
N TRP A 26 -8.62 12.63 17.87
CA TRP A 26 -8.54 12.86 16.42
C TRP A 26 -8.86 11.59 15.59
N ALA A 27 -8.52 10.38 16.10
CA ALA A 27 -8.82 9.13 15.40
C ALA A 27 -10.33 8.85 15.39
N ARG A 28 -11.03 9.13 16.50
CA ARG A 28 -12.49 9.06 16.57
C ARG A 28 -13.15 10.08 15.64
N ALA A 29 -12.66 11.32 15.66
CA ALA A 29 -13.16 12.37 14.79
C ALA A 29 -12.97 12.03 13.31
N ALA A 30 -11.83 11.46 12.94
CA ALA A 30 -11.56 11.04 11.56
C ALA A 30 -12.58 10.00 11.05
N LEU A 31 -13.01 9.05 11.88
CA LEU A 31 -13.99 8.03 11.50
C LEU A 31 -15.43 8.54 11.37
N GLY A 32 -15.76 9.70 11.94
CA GLY A 32 -17.10 10.29 11.86
C GLY A 32 -17.55 10.67 10.45
N GLY A 33 -16.63 10.74 9.46
CA GLY A 33 -16.89 11.16 8.09
C GLY A 33 -16.97 10.02 7.05
N HIS A 34 -17.25 8.78 7.44
CA HIS A 34 -17.22 7.61 6.54
C HIS A 34 -15.87 7.41 5.81
N VAL A 35 -14.79 7.71 6.50
CA VAL A 35 -13.42 7.61 5.99
C VAL A 35 -12.96 6.16 6.01
N PRO A 36 -12.23 5.67 4.98
CA PRO A 36 -11.67 4.34 5.02
C PRO A 36 -10.48 4.24 5.98
N VAL A 37 -10.27 3.03 6.49
CA VAL A 37 -9.06 2.64 7.18
C VAL A 37 -8.17 1.83 6.24
N VAL A 38 -6.86 1.84 6.48
CA VAL A 38 -5.88 1.15 5.64
C VAL A 38 -5.50 -0.18 6.29
N VAL A 39 -5.57 -1.28 5.56
CA VAL A 39 -5.09 -2.57 6.05
C VAL A 39 -3.59 -2.53 6.27
N ARG A 40 -3.16 -2.93 7.46
CA ARG A 40 -1.76 -2.97 7.87
C ARG A 40 -1.22 -4.38 7.80
N ARG A 41 0.08 -4.48 7.54
CA ARG A 41 0.82 -5.74 7.65
C ARG A 41 1.17 -6.00 9.12
N ALA A 42 0.24 -6.66 9.83
CA ALA A 42 0.39 -6.99 11.25
C ALA A 42 -0.48 -8.20 11.60
N PRO A 43 -0.14 -8.96 12.66
CA PRO A 43 -0.97 -10.05 13.14
C PRO A 43 -2.35 -9.57 13.57
N ALA A 44 -3.36 -10.42 13.37
CA ALA A 44 -4.70 -10.21 13.85
C ALA A 44 -5.31 -11.54 14.31
N ALA A 45 -6.19 -11.49 15.29
CA ALA A 45 -6.96 -12.66 15.73
C ALA A 45 -7.93 -13.12 14.63
N ALA A 46 -8.40 -14.37 14.71
CA ALA A 46 -9.41 -14.88 13.80
C ALA A 46 -10.66 -13.97 13.79
N GLY A 47 -11.15 -13.63 12.60
CA GLY A 47 -12.28 -12.71 12.43
C GLY A 47 -11.93 -11.22 12.51
N TRP A 48 -10.66 -10.86 12.65
CA TRP A 48 -10.18 -9.49 12.72
C TRP A 48 -9.15 -9.17 11.63
N VAL A 49 -8.99 -7.91 11.33
CA VAL A 49 -7.94 -7.38 10.45
C VAL A 49 -7.26 -6.17 11.11
N ALA A 50 -5.93 -6.13 11.03
CA ALA A 50 -5.16 -5.00 11.52
C ALA A 50 -5.31 -3.81 10.56
N VAL A 51 -5.69 -2.64 11.08
CA VAL A 51 -5.93 -1.45 10.27
C VAL A 51 -5.24 -0.22 10.86
N GLY A 52 -5.05 0.80 10.03
CA GLY A 52 -4.56 2.11 10.41
C GLY A 52 -5.56 3.20 10.07
N ILE A 53 -5.84 4.05 11.03
CA ILE A 53 -6.62 5.27 10.84
C ILE A 53 -5.67 6.38 10.43
N ARG A 54 -6.02 7.12 9.39
CA ARG A 54 -5.31 8.30 8.94
C ARG A 54 -6.04 9.55 9.44
N GLY A 55 -5.33 10.43 10.13
CA GLY A 55 -5.81 11.78 10.47
C GLY A 55 -5.49 12.80 9.38
N ALA A 56 -5.80 14.06 9.65
CA ALA A 56 -5.54 15.17 8.73
C ALA A 56 -4.04 15.47 8.59
N ALA A 57 -3.28 15.37 9.67
CA ALA A 57 -1.84 15.60 9.65
C ALA A 57 -1.06 14.32 9.28
N ARG A 58 0.12 14.47 8.66
CA ARG A 58 0.95 13.35 8.17
C ARG A 58 1.35 12.38 9.29
N GLU A 59 1.65 12.91 10.46
CA GLU A 59 2.03 12.16 11.67
C GLU A 59 0.85 11.47 12.36
N GLN A 60 -0.37 11.88 12.06
CA GLN A 60 -1.58 11.28 12.64
C GLN A 60 -1.86 9.93 12.00
N ARG A 61 -1.30 8.89 12.63
CA ARG A 61 -1.49 7.48 12.28
C ARG A 61 -1.80 6.70 13.55
N HIS A 62 -2.98 6.09 13.63
CA HIS A 62 -3.39 5.27 14.76
C HIS A 62 -3.65 3.84 14.32
N ALA A 63 -2.96 2.91 14.97
CA ALA A 63 -3.08 1.48 14.71
C ALA A 63 -4.22 0.89 15.55
N THR A 64 -5.08 0.09 14.91
CA THR A 64 -6.17 -0.60 15.59
C THR A 64 -6.53 -1.87 14.83
N TRP A 65 -7.61 -2.53 15.23
CA TRP A 65 -8.18 -3.71 14.57
C TRP A 65 -9.65 -3.49 14.25
N MET A 66 -10.11 -4.12 13.17
CA MET A 66 -11.49 -4.09 12.71
C MET A 66 -12.01 -5.52 12.56
N ARG A 67 -13.27 -5.78 12.91
CA ARG A 67 -13.90 -7.07 12.64
C ARG A 67 -14.16 -7.24 11.15
N LEU A 68 -13.87 -8.42 10.61
CA LEU A 68 -14.13 -8.72 9.19
C LEU A 68 -15.62 -8.59 8.84
N SER A 69 -16.52 -8.91 9.78
CA SER A 69 -17.98 -8.81 9.60
C SER A 69 -18.48 -7.37 9.47
N GLU A 70 -17.68 -6.38 9.84
CA GLU A 70 -18.06 -4.96 9.79
C GLU A 70 -17.60 -4.26 8.51
N ILE A 71 -16.84 -4.95 7.67
CA ILE A 71 -16.40 -4.41 6.40
C ILE A 71 -17.61 -4.24 5.47
N SER A 72 -18.00 -3.00 5.23
CA SER A 72 -19.07 -2.65 4.31
C SER A 72 -18.60 -2.49 2.86
N ARG A 73 -17.33 -2.11 2.67
CA ARG A 73 -16.70 -1.91 1.36
C ARG A 73 -15.19 -2.15 1.47
N LEU A 74 -14.62 -2.75 0.42
CA LEU A 74 -13.17 -2.93 0.23
C LEU A 74 -12.77 -2.37 -1.13
N VAL A 75 -11.67 -1.63 -1.17
CA VAL A 75 -11.05 -1.16 -2.40
C VAL A 75 -9.56 -1.48 -2.34
N SER A 76 -9.11 -2.32 -3.26
CA SER A 76 -7.70 -2.70 -3.34
C SER A 76 -6.88 -1.69 -4.15
N PRO A 77 -5.54 -1.66 -3.97
CA PRO A 77 -4.65 -0.85 -4.79
C PRO A 77 -4.82 -1.08 -6.31
N GLU A 78 -5.03 -2.33 -6.71
CA GLU A 78 -5.26 -2.70 -8.11
C GLU A 78 -6.62 -2.18 -8.63
N ALA A 79 -7.64 -2.13 -7.76
CA ALA A 79 -8.93 -1.55 -8.13
C ALA A 79 -8.81 -0.03 -8.33
N ILE A 80 -7.97 0.66 -7.56
CA ILE A 80 -7.65 2.08 -7.74
C ILE A 80 -6.95 2.29 -9.09
N ALA A 81 -5.95 1.46 -9.41
CA ALA A 81 -5.24 1.51 -10.68
C ALA A 81 -6.21 1.32 -11.86
N ARG A 82 -7.02 0.26 -11.85
CA ARG A 82 -8.00 -0.02 -12.91
C ARG A 82 -9.04 1.08 -13.09
N ALA A 83 -9.47 1.73 -12.00
CA ALA A 83 -10.45 2.81 -12.07
C ALA A 83 -9.93 4.05 -12.81
N GLY A 84 -8.62 4.28 -12.83
CA GLY A 84 -7.97 5.32 -13.60
C GLY A 84 -8.38 6.76 -13.25
N ARG A 85 -8.92 6.99 -12.05
CA ARG A 85 -9.49 8.29 -11.64
C ARG A 85 -8.47 9.42 -11.63
N TRP A 86 -7.17 9.12 -11.50
CA TRP A 86 -6.11 10.13 -11.57
C TRP A 86 -6.09 10.91 -12.89
N ARG A 87 -6.60 10.33 -13.99
CA ARG A 87 -6.68 10.99 -15.30
C ARG A 87 -7.60 12.21 -15.31
N GLN A 88 -8.52 12.27 -14.33
CA GLN A 88 -9.50 13.35 -14.15
C GLN A 88 -9.24 14.13 -12.85
N HIS A 89 -8.07 13.96 -12.23
CA HIS A 89 -7.73 14.66 -10.99
C HIS A 89 -7.58 16.17 -11.25
N GLY A 90 -8.04 16.99 -10.29
CA GLY A 90 -8.01 18.47 -10.41
C GLY A 90 -6.61 19.09 -10.41
N GLN A 91 -5.56 18.32 -10.16
CA GLN A 91 -4.17 18.78 -10.08
C GLN A 91 -3.24 17.96 -11.01
N PRO A 92 -3.49 17.91 -12.33
CA PRO A 92 -2.76 17.04 -13.25
C PRO A 92 -1.25 17.34 -13.34
N GLN A 93 -0.84 18.54 -12.88
CA GLN A 93 0.56 18.98 -12.87
C GLN A 93 1.39 18.38 -11.72
N TRP A 94 0.79 17.77 -10.69
CA TRP A 94 1.56 17.18 -9.62
C TRP A 94 2.50 16.08 -10.12
N PRO A 95 3.77 16.04 -9.66
CA PRO A 95 4.73 15.06 -10.13
C PRO A 95 4.23 13.62 -10.02
N ALA A 96 3.60 13.25 -8.88
CA ALA A 96 3.05 11.92 -8.67
C ALA A 96 1.97 11.53 -9.71
N LEU A 97 1.10 12.46 -10.10
CA LEU A 97 0.06 12.22 -11.11
C LEU A 97 0.63 12.15 -12.54
N ARG A 98 1.63 12.97 -12.84
CA ARG A 98 2.35 12.89 -14.12
C ARG A 98 3.09 11.58 -14.25
N ALA A 99 3.80 11.17 -13.18
CA ALA A 99 4.47 9.88 -13.11
C ALA A 99 3.49 8.73 -13.33
N LEU A 100 2.35 8.74 -12.64
CA LEU A 100 1.33 7.71 -12.77
C LEU A 100 0.77 7.63 -14.20
N ASN A 101 0.52 8.76 -14.86
CA ASN A 101 0.09 8.78 -16.26
C ASN A 101 1.14 8.19 -17.21
N GLN A 102 2.43 8.46 -16.96
CA GLN A 102 3.54 7.94 -17.76
C GLN A 102 3.76 6.44 -17.53
N LEU A 103 3.68 5.99 -16.28
CA LEU A 103 4.05 4.62 -15.88
C LEU A 103 2.92 3.61 -16.06
N ALA A 104 1.66 4.02 -15.92
CA ALA A 104 0.53 3.08 -15.94
C ALA A 104 0.52 2.17 -17.18
N PRO A 105 0.70 2.66 -18.44
CA PRO A 105 0.73 1.76 -19.61
C PRO A 105 1.89 0.76 -19.58
N ARG A 106 3.03 1.16 -18.99
CA ARG A 106 4.23 0.31 -18.89
C ARG A 106 4.08 -0.75 -17.80
N LEU A 107 3.44 -0.39 -16.69
CA LEU A 107 3.10 -1.32 -15.61
C LEU A 107 2.03 -2.33 -16.07
N ASP A 108 1.03 -1.87 -16.85
CA ASP A 108 0.04 -2.77 -17.46
C ASP A 108 0.70 -3.80 -18.39
N ALA A 109 1.72 -3.38 -19.15
CA ALA A 109 2.45 -4.24 -20.09
C ALA A 109 3.28 -5.34 -19.38
N LEU A 110 3.56 -5.22 -18.08
CA LEU A 110 4.24 -6.27 -17.31
C LEU A 110 3.38 -7.52 -17.12
N GLY A 111 2.05 -7.42 -17.29
CA GLY A 111 1.12 -8.52 -17.01
C GLY A 111 1.01 -8.90 -15.53
N LEU A 112 1.60 -8.13 -14.63
CA LEU A 112 1.55 -8.31 -13.19
C LEU A 112 0.48 -7.39 -12.57
N ALA A 113 -0.12 -7.84 -11.48
CA ALA A 113 -1.06 -7.01 -10.73
C ALA A 113 -0.30 -5.86 -10.06
N TRP A 114 -0.65 -4.62 -10.38
CA TRP A 114 -0.08 -3.45 -9.74
C TRP A 114 -1.16 -2.50 -9.23
N GLY A 115 -0.83 -1.64 -8.27
CA GLY A 115 -1.80 -0.74 -7.67
C GLY A 115 -1.20 0.53 -7.09
N VAL A 116 -2.07 1.50 -6.83
CA VAL A 116 -1.71 2.77 -6.20
C VAL A 116 -2.01 2.72 -4.73
N THR A 117 -1.02 3.06 -3.91
CA THR A 117 -1.11 3.06 -2.43
C THR A 117 -0.80 4.46 -1.87
N GLY A 118 -0.46 4.55 -0.60
CA GLY A 118 -0.05 5.80 0.04
C GLY A 118 -1.13 6.88 0.08
N SER A 119 -0.70 8.14 0.06
CA SER A 119 -1.61 9.28 0.16
C SER A 119 -2.45 9.46 -1.10
N LEU A 120 -1.83 9.29 -2.27
CA LEU A 120 -2.54 9.42 -3.54
C LEU A 120 -3.57 8.30 -3.71
N GLY A 121 -3.22 7.04 -3.38
CA GLY A 121 -4.16 5.92 -3.43
C GLY A 121 -5.36 6.13 -2.50
N PHE A 122 -5.12 6.65 -1.29
CA PHE A 122 -6.18 6.98 -0.35
C PHE A 122 -7.13 8.05 -0.92
N GLU A 123 -6.59 9.13 -1.46
CA GLU A 123 -7.39 10.21 -2.06
C GLU A 123 -8.20 9.74 -3.26
N LEU A 124 -7.59 9.01 -4.19
CA LEU A 124 -8.24 8.48 -5.39
C LEU A 124 -9.41 7.54 -5.07
N ALA A 125 -9.32 6.78 -3.96
CA ALA A 125 -10.36 5.84 -3.57
C ALA A 125 -11.47 6.47 -2.74
N SER A 126 -11.13 7.44 -1.88
CA SER A 126 -12.05 8.04 -0.92
C SER A 126 -12.63 9.38 -1.37
N GLY A 127 -11.95 10.09 -2.24
CA GLY A 127 -12.26 11.49 -2.59
C GLY A 127 -11.85 12.50 -1.50
N ILE A 128 -11.18 12.04 -0.45
CA ILE A 128 -10.74 12.91 0.67
C ILE A 128 -9.31 13.35 0.38
N ALA A 129 -9.05 14.64 0.36
CA ALA A 129 -7.73 15.20 0.13
C ALA A 129 -6.69 14.64 1.12
N ALA A 130 -5.64 14.05 0.61
CA ALA A 130 -4.60 13.39 1.38
C ALA A 130 -3.22 13.47 0.72
N ALA A 131 -3.16 13.70 -0.57
CA ALA A 131 -1.96 13.97 -1.33
C ALA A 131 -1.74 15.50 -1.49
N HIS A 132 -0.54 15.88 -1.82
CA HIS A 132 -0.12 17.25 -2.11
C HIS A 132 0.95 17.25 -3.21
N ALA A 133 1.36 18.43 -3.67
CA ALA A 133 2.31 18.57 -4.78
C ALA A 133 3.64 17.83 -4.58
N ASP A 134 4.10 17.73 -3.32
CA ASP A 134 5.37 17.07 -2.97
C ASP A 134 5.17 15.62 -2.48
N SER A 135 3.99 15.04 -2.67
CA SER A 135 3.75 13.64 -2.32
C SER A 135 4.48 12.71 -3.26
N ASP A 136 5.10 11.67 -2.68
CA ASP A 136 5.66 10.56 -3.43
C ASP A 136 4.52 9.76 -4.11
N LEU A 137 4.84 9.07 -5.20
CA LEU A 137 3.98 8.06 -5.78
C LEU A 137 4.29 6.70 -5.17
N ASP A 138 3.39 6.23 -4.30
CA ASP A 138 3.51 4.92 -3.69
C ASP A 138 2.78 3.87 -4.55
N LEU A 139 3.49 2.81 -4.94
CA LEU A 139 2.97 1.72 -5.77
C LEU A 139 3.19 0.36 -5.10
N SER A 140 2.29 -0.58 -5.36
CA SER A 140 2.48 -2.01 -5.10
C SER A 140 2.50 -2.78 -6.41
N LEU A 141 3.37 -3.79 -6.51
CA LEU A 141 3.47 -4.70 -7.64
C LEU A 141 3.44 -6.14 -7.12
N GLY A 142 2.46 -6.92 -7.52
CA GLY A 142 2.39 -8.34 -7.21
C GLY A 142 3.52 -9.09 -7.89
N ALA A 143 4.31 -9.82 -7.12
CA ALA A 143 5.41 -10.64 -7.60
C ALA A 143 5.28 -12.05 -7.00
N PRO A 144 4.30 -12.87 -7.46
CA PRO A 144 4.11 -14.23 -6.96
C PRO A 144 5.29 -15.12 -7.27
N ASP A 145 5.95 -14.90 -8.41
CA ASP A 145 7.17 -15.58 -8.82
C ASP A 145 8.39 -14.68 -8.59
N GLN A 146 9.55 -15.31 -8.46
CA GLN A 146 10.79 -14.59 -8.18
C GLN A 146 11.15 -13.63 -9.33
N LEU A 147 11.21 -12.36 -9.01
CA LEU A 147 11.76 -11.31 -9.86
C LEU A 147 13.28 -11.28 -9.68
N SER A 148 14.04 -11.48 -10.75
CA SER A 148 15.50 -11.38 -10.67
C SER A 148 15.96 -9.96 -10.32
N ARG A 149 17.16 -9.83 -9.74
CA ARG A 149 17.75 -8.51 -9.47
C ARG A 149 17.99 -7.70 -10.75
N ALA A 150 18.20 -8.34 -11.89
CA ALA A 150 18.38 -7.69 -13.19
C ALA A 150 17.05 -7.07 -13.66
N GLU A 151 15.94 -7.80 -13.55
CA GLU A 151 14.59 -7.28 -13.85
C GLU A 151 14.21 -6.15 -12.88
N ALA A 152 14.53 -6.30 -11.59
CA ALA A 152 14.31 -5.26 -10.60
C ALA A 152 15.09 -3.97 -10.94
N ARG A 153 16.34 -4.08 -11.39
CA ARG A 153 17.12 -2.92 -11.87
C ARG A 153 16.49 -2.28 -13.11
N ALA A 154 16.02 -3.08 -14.06
CA ALA A 154 15.33 -2.56 -15.24
C ALA A 154 14.05 -1.79 -14.87
N LEU A 155 13.30 -2.30 -13.89
CA LEU A 155 12.14 -1.58 -13.35
C LEU A 155 12.55 -0.27 -12.64
N CYS A 156 13.65 -0.25 -11.89
CA CYS A 156 14.15 0.98 -11.28
C CYS A 156 14.48 2.04 -12.34
N VAL A 157 15.15 1.65 -13.43
CA VAL A 157 15.43 2.56 -14.56
C VAL A 157 14.13 3.13 -15.13
N LEU A 158 13.13 2.27 -15.33
CA LEU A 158 11.80 2.70 -15.78
C LEU A 158 11.16 3.74 -14.84
N LEU A 159 11.24 3.53 -13.53
CA LEU A 159 10.69 4.46 -12.54
C LEU A 159 11.47 5.78 -12.52
N ASP A 160 12.79 5.75 -12.72
CA ASP A 160 13.66 6.93 -12.70
C ASP A 160 13.45 7.85 -13.92
N GLU A 161 12.85 7.36 -15.01
CA GLU A 161 12.43 8.18 -16.16
C GLU A 161 11.20 9.05 -15.88
N ALA A 162 10.44 8.73 -14.82
CA ALA A 162 9.20 9.44 -14.51
C ALA A 162 9.46 10.61 -13.53
N PRO A 163 8.64 11.68 -13.58
CA PRO A 163 8.80 12.81 -12.69
C PRO A 163 8.46 12.47 -11.24
N GLY A 164 9.21 13.05 -10.30
CA GLY A 164 8.97 12.90 -8.87
C GLY A 164 9.59 11.64 -8.29
N ARG A 165 9.33 11.45 -6.99
CA ARG A 165 9.81 10.27 -6.26
C ARG A 165 8.76 9.16 -6.32
N ILE A 166 9.22 7.95 -6.62
CA ILE A 166 8.37 6.77 -6.73
C ILE A 166 8.90 5.69 -5.80
N ASP A 167 8.06 5.25 -4.89
CA ASP A 167 8.30 4.12 -3.99
C ASP A 167 7.44 2.93 -4.43
N LEU A 168 8.08 1.86 -4.93
CA LEU A 168 7.41 0.65 -5.34
C LEU A 168 7.76 -0.50 -4.40
N GLN A 169 6.73 -1.15 -3.85
CA GLN A 169 6.85 -2.36 -3.05
C GLN A 169 6.52 -3.58 -3.92
N LEU A 170 7.41 -4.58 -3.91
CA LEU A 170 7.14 -5.91 -4.47
C LEU A 170 6.40 -6.74 -3.43
N GLU A 171 5.20 -7.20 -3.76
CA GLU A 171 4.39 -8.09 -2.92
C GLU A 171 4.73 -9.55 -3.26
N THR A 172 5.56 -10.19 -2.44
CA THR A 172 5.95 -11.60 -2.56
C THR A 172 5.01 -12.50 -1.76
N PRO A 173 5.06 -13.84 -1.92
CA PRO A 173 4.25 -14.76 -1.11
C PRO A 173 4.47 -14.64 0.40
N HIS A 174 5.64 -14.13 0.84
CA HIS A 174 6.02 -14.06 2.24
C HIS A 174 5.95 -12.66 2.85
N GLY A 175 5.72 -11.63 2.03
CA GLY A 175 5.68 -10.24 2.50
C GLY A 175 6.05 -9.24 1.41
N ALA A 176 6.40 -8.02 1.80
CA ALA A 176 6.79 -6.99 0.84
C ALA A 176 8.25 -6.59 1.00
N VAL A 177 8.90 -6.33 -0.13
CA VAL A 177 10.26 -5.79 -0.20
C VAL A 177 10.27 -4.53 -1.08
N ALA A 178 11.04 -3.51 -0.70
CA ALA A 178 11.19 -2.34 -1.56
C ALA A 178 11.94 -2.73 -2.85
N LEU A 179 11.41 -2.35 -4.02
CA LEU A 179 12.02 -2.67 -5.32
C LEU A 179 13.48 -2.23 -5.37
N ARG A 180 13.78 -1.00 -4.93
CA ARG A 180 15.15 -0.42 -4.96
C ARG A 180 16.11 -1.18 -4.05
N GLU A 181 15.62 -1.70 -2.93
CA GLU A 181 16.43 -2.52 -2.04
C GLU A 181 16.73 -3.88 -2.67
N TRP A 182 15.74 -4.50 -3.30
CA TRP A 182 15.93 -5.76 -4.03
C TRP A 182 16.84 -5.60 -5.26
N ALA A 183 16.72 -4.50 -5.98
CA ALA A 183 17.59 -4.18 -7.13
C ALA A 183 19.04 -3.92 -6.75
N GLY A 184 19.32 -3.56 -5.50
CA GLY A 184 20.64 -3.24 -4.99
C GLY A 184 21.57 -4.45 -4.88
N GLU A 185 22.80 -4.21 -4.41
CA GLU A 185 23.84 -5.24 -4.31
C GLU A 185 23.89 -5.91 -2.93
N SER A 186 23.13 -5.42 -1.96
CA SER A 186 23.12 -6.02 -0.62
C SER A 186 22.74 -7.50 -0.69
N PRO A 187 23.48 -8.38 -0.01
CA PRO A 187 23.17 -9.81 0.03
C PRO A 187 21.90 -10.12 0.85
N ARG A 188 21.41 -9.16 1.59
CA ARG A 188 20.16 -9.27 2.39
C ARG A 188 19.32 -8.03 2.20
N VAL A 189 18.00 -8.24 2.22
CA VAL A 189 16.98 -7.19 2.08
C VAL A 189 15.97 -7.31 3.20
N LEU A 190 15.31 -6.19 3.52
CA LEU A 190 14.29 -6.14 4.55
C LEU A 190 12.94 -6.59 3.99
N LEU A 191 12.53 -7.80 4.33
CA LEU A 191 11.19 -8.32 4.04
C LEU A 191 10.22 -7.88 5.13
N LYS A 192 9.21 -7.13 4.76
CA LYS A 192 8.11 -6.71 5.66
C LYS A 192 7.10 -7.84 5.74
N THR A 193 7.18 -8.69 6.77
CA THR A 193 6.24 -9.79 6.97
C THR A 193 5.07 -9.40 7.86
N GLN A 194 4.07 -10.27 7.98
CA GLN A 194 2.94 -10.08 8.88
C GLN A 194 3.37 -10.09 10.36
N ASN A 195 4.46 -10.80 10.68
CA ASN A 195 4.99 -10.91 12.05
C ASN A 195 6.12 -9.91 12.34
N GLY A 196 6.35 -8.94 11.45
CA GLY A 196 7.40 -7.94 11.57
C GLY A 196 8.47 -8.05 10.48
N PRO A 197 9.46 -7.18 10.49
CA PRO A 197 10.51 -7.15 9.50
C PRO A 197 11.52 -8.29 9.71
N LEU A 198 11.95 -8.92 8.59
CA LEU A 198 12.98 -9.94 8.56
C LEU A 198 14.07 -9.57 7.55
N LEU A 199 15.34 -9.74 7.91
CA LEU A 199 16.45 -9.66 6.97
C LEU A 199 16.63 -11.01 6.27
N VAL A 200 16.34 -11.07 4.97
CA VAL A 200 16.37 -12.30 4.17
C VAL A 200 17.31 -12.15 2.97
N ARG A 201 17.84 -13.28 2.47
CA ARG A 201 18.62 -13.30 1.22
C ARG A 201 17.69 -13.34 0.01
N ASP A 202 16.58 -14.06 0.14
CA ASP A 202 15.60 -14.26 -0.92
C ASP A 202 14.18 -14.06 -0.35
N PRO A 203 13.45 -13.01 -0.78
CA PRO A 203 12.09 -12.74 -0.35
C PRO A 203 11.05 -13.77 -0.81
N TRP A 204 11.35 -14.58 -1.82
CA TRP A 204 10.45 -15.62 -2.35
C TRP A 204 10.71 -16.99 -1.73
N HIS A 205 11.94 -17.25 -1.27
CA HIS A 205 12.33 -18.52 -0.68
C HIS A 205 12.93 -18.29 0.71
N LEU A 206 12.07 -18.30 1.72
CA LEU A 206 12.55 -18.21 3.09
C LEU A 206 13.26 -19.52 3.46
N GLN A 207 14.58 -19.46 3.66
CA GLN A 207 15.29 -20.57 4.26
C GLN A 207 14.73 -20.77 5.67
N GLN A 208 14.17 -21.95 5.94
CA GLN A 208 13.88 -22.34 7.30
C GLN A 208 15.22 -22.30 8.06
N VAL A 209 15.32 -21.38 9.01
CA VAL A 209 16.39 -21.48 10.01
C VAL A 209 16.08 -22.76 10.76
N ALA A 210 16.87 -23.82 10.49
CA ALA A 210 16.84 -25.02 11.33
C ALA A 210 17.10 -24.56 12.77
N ALA A 211 16.12 -24.82 13.65
CA ALA A 211 16.18 -24.54 15.07
C ALA A 211 17.25 -25.40 15.74
#